data_e6d609758bc4d66c5a62b216bc8e124a
#
_entry.id   e6d609758bc4d66c5a62b216bc8e124a
#
_cell.length_a   1.000
_cell.length_b   1.000
_cell.length_c   1.000
_cell.angle_alpha   90.00
_cell.angle_beta   90.00
_cell.angle_gamma   90.00
#
_symmetry.space_group_name_H-M   'P 1'
#
loop_
_entity.id
_entity.type
_entity.pdbx_description
1 polymer ?
#
loop_
_entity_poly.entity_id
_entity_poly.type
_entity_poly.pdbx_seq_one_letter_code
_entity_poly.pdbx_strand_id
1 'polypeptide(L)'
;KFSDVDENKWYAPYVNTAADMGIVSGIEEDIFGVGEKITRQDMSVLIVRYLKQENCELNGAAIDSFTDDGDISDYAKDSVYALKNLGLINGMGDGSFMPRANATRAQTAQILYSVSLFMKSRNISYTNLTGSDRYMLLAGKFMALDIIPFPNEENGIVTKGQFAKYLAGFVNAKNYEKSDDKTIFSDVV
;
A
#
# COMPACT_ATOMS: atom_id res chain seq x y z
N LYS A 1 18.60 -10.67 -3.21
CA LYS A 1 17.98 -11.25 -2.00
C LYS A 1 18.56 -10.57 -0.79
N PHE A 2 17.73 -10.26 0.18
CA PHE A 2 18.13 -9.59 1.41
C PHE A 2 18.59 -10.61 2.46
N SER A 3 19.67 -10.33 3.16
CA SER A 3 20.27 -11.26 4.14
C SER A 3 19.42 -11.39 5.43
N ASP A 4 18.61 -10.39 5.76
CA ASP A 4 17.69 -10.39 6.91
C ASP A 4 16.32 -11.00 6.60
N VAL A 5 16.10 -11.50 5.37
CA VAL A 5 14.86 -12.15 4.95
C VAL A 5 15.03 -13.67 5.06
N ASP A 6 14.53 -14.25 6.18
CA ASP A 6 14.51 -15.70 6.38
C ASP A 6 13.49 -16.34 5.43
N GLU A 7 13.96 -17.17 4.49
CA GLU A 7 13.15 -17.82 3.46
C GLU A 7 12.05 -18.75 4.02
N ASN A 8 12.18 -19.19 5.27
CA ASN A 8 11.16 -20.01 5.93
C ASN A 8 10.06 -19.21 6.62
N LYS A 9 10.12 -17.90 6.57
CA LYS A 9 9.14 -17.02 7.21
C LYS A 9 8.04 -16.60 6.23
N TRP A 10 6.87 -16.33 6.78
CA TRP A 10 5.67 -15.96 6.02
C TRP A 10 5.85 -14.72 5.12
N TYR A 11 6.76 -13.83 5.46
CA TYR A 11 6.99 -12.58 4.71
C TYR A 11 7.92 -12.76 3.51
N ALA A 12 8.75 -13.80 3.48
CA ALA A 12 9.79 -13.97 2.47
C ALA A 12 9.25 -13.95 1.02
N PRO A 13 8.21 -14.71 0.66
CA PRO A 13 7.69 -14.70 -0.71
C PRO A 13 7.18 -13.30 -1.11
N TYR A 14 6.60 -12.55 -0.18
CA TYR A 14 6.06 -11.21 -0.46
C TYR A 14 7.17 -10.19 -0.65
N VAL A 15 8.19 -10.22 0.21
CA VAL A 15 9.36 -9.33 0.11
C VAL A 15 10.14 -9.61 -1.18
N ASN A 16 10.41 -10.89 -1.48
CA ASN A 16 11.13 -11.28 -2.68
C ASN A 16 10.37 -10.86 -3.95
N THR A 17 9.05 -11.12 -4.01
CA THR A 17 8.22 -10.69 -5.15
C THR A 17 8.22 -9.16 -5.31
N ALA A 18 8.07 -8.41 -4.23
CA ALA A 18 8.09 -6.95 -4.28
C ALA A 18 9.47 -6.40 -4.73
N ALA A 19 10.56 -7.08 -4.35
CA ALA A 19 11.90 -6.74 -4.81
C ALA A 19 12.10 -7.06 -6.30
N ASP A 20 11.68 -8.23 -6.77
CA ASP A 20 11.74 -8.63 -8.17
C ASP A 20 10.92 -7.68 -9.07
N MET A 21 9.83 -7.15 -8.56
CA MET A 21 9.01 -6.12 -9.22
C MET A 21 9.62 -4.70 -9.12
N GLY A 22 10.73 -4.50 -8.41
CA GLY A 22 11.33 -3.19 -8.21
C GLY A 22 10.51 -2.24 -7.31
N ILE A 23 9.52 -2.75 -6.58
CA ILE A 23 8.71 -1.96 -5.65
C ILE A 23 9.49 -1.63 -4.39
N VAL A 24 10.25 -2.59 -3.86
CA VAL A 24 11.11 -2.42 -2.68
C VAL A 24 12.58 -2.57 -3.04
N SER A 25 13.45 -1.83 -2.35
CA SER A 25 14.91 -1.85 -2.59
C SER A 25 15.73 -2.09 -1.31
N GLY A 26 15.07 -2.38 -0.19
CA GLY A 26 15.76 -2.49 1.10
C GLY A 26 16.13 -1.13 1.72
N ILE A 27 16.73 -1.19 2.89
CA ILE A 27 17.27 -0.03 3.63
C ILE A 27 18.77 0.12 3.39
N GLU A 28 19.45 -0.99 3.07
CA GLU A 28 20.85 -1.08 2.66
C GLU A 28 20.93 -2.07 1.49
N GLU A 29 22.14 -2.26 0.92
CA GLU A 29 22.34 -3.07 -0.28
C GLU A 29 21.78 -4.49 -0.18
N ASP A 30 21.90 -5.13 0.98
CA ASP A 30 21.42 -6.50 1.24
C ASP A 30 20.51 -6.64 2.46
N ILE A 31 20.01 -5.52 3.01
CA ILE A 31 19.14 -5.49 4.19
C ILE A 31 17.78 -4.89 3.83
N PHE A 32 16.73 -5.66 4.04
CA PHE A 32 15.35 -5.20 3.83
C PHE A 32 14.80 -4.40 5.01
N GLY A 33 15.14 -4.78 6.24
CA GLY A 33 14.57 -4.21 7.46
C GLY A 33 13.17 -4.77 7.77
N VAL A 34 13.00 -6.09 7.69
CA VAL A 34 11.68 -6.78 7.83
C VAL A 34 10.89 -6.32 9.05
N GLY A 35 11.55 -6.21 10.20
CA GLY A 35 10.95 -5.83 11.47
C GLY A 35 10.84 -4.33 11.70
N GLU A 36 11.42 -3.52 10.83
CA GLU A 36 11.38 -2.08 10.97
C GLU A 36 10.01 -1.49 10.62
N LYS A 37 9.67 -0.42 11.32
CA LYS A 37 8.43 0.31 11.08
C LYS A 37 8.55 1.09 9.78
N ILE A 38 7.50 1.06 8.97
CA ILE A 38 7.45 1.87 7.75
C ILE A 38 7.04 3.30 8.09
N THR A 39 7.77 4.28 7.59
CA THR A 39 7.35 5.67 7.72
C THR A 39 6.29 6.04 6.68
N ARG A 40 5.57 7.13 6.91
CA ARG A 40 4.54 7.60 5.97
C ARG A 40 5.15 8.01 4.63
N GLN A 41 6.34 8.61 4.62
CA GLN A 41 7.04 8.95 3.37
C GLN A 41 7.50 7.70 2.62
N ASP A 42 8.04 6.68 3.31
CA ASP A 42 8.46 5.43 2.68
C ASP A 42 7.27 4.68 2.09
N MET A 43 6.16 4.61 2.83
CA MET A 43 4.91 4.04 2.31
C MET A 43 4.48 4.72 1.01
N SER A 44 4.60 6.05 0.92
CA SER A 44 4.26 6.80 -0.29
C SER A 44 5.17 6.42 -1.46
N VAL A 45 6.47 6.26 -1.22
CA VAL A 45 7.44 5.83 -2.25
C VAL A 45 7.08 4.44 -2.78
N LEU A 46 6.78 3.48 -1.91
CA LEU A 46 6.43 2.12 -2.33
C LEU A 46 5.13 2.08 -3.13
N ILE A 47 4.12 2.86 -2.74
CA ILE A 47 2.86 2.97 -3.49
C ILE A 47 3.09 3.57 -4.88
N VAL A 48 3.88 4.64 -4.99
CA VAL A 48 4.18 5.25 -6.29
C VAL A 48 4.95 4.29 -7.20
N ARG A 49 5.91 3.54 -6.66
CA ARG A 49 6.62 2.51 -7.43
C ARG A 49 5.65 1.43 -7.93
N TYR A 50 4.73 0.98 -7.07
CA TYR A 50 3.69 0.04 -7.46
C TYR A 50 2.79 0.60 -8.57
N LEU A 51 2.30 1.82 -8.44
CA LEU A 51 1.47 2.46 -9.46
C LEU A 51 2.19 2.62 -10.81
N LYS A 52 3.50 2.91 -10.79
CA LYS A 52 4.33 2.95 -12.00
C LYS A 52 4.46 1.57 -12.65
N GLN A 53 4.62 0.51 -11.89
CA GLN A 53 4.63 -0.87 -12.42
C GLN A 53 3.30 -1.25 -13.09
N GLU A 54 2.20 -0.70 -12.59
CA GLU A 54 0.88 -0.87 -13.18
C GLU A 54 0.61 0.09 -14.37
N ASN A 55 1.63 0.81 -14.84
CA ASN A 55 1.53 1.81 -15.90
C ASN A 55 0.50 2.91 -15.63
N CYS A 56 0.30 3.24 -14.35
CA CYS A 56 -0.58 4.33 -13.97
C CYS A 56 0.08 5.68 -14.23
N GLU A 57 -0.59 6.55 -14.98
CA GLU A 57 -0.19 7.94 -15.06
C GLU A 57 -0.40 8.64 -13.73
N LEU A 58 0.64 9.29 -13.21
CA LEU A 58 0.63 9.98 -11.94
C LEU A 58 0.41 11.49 -12.07
N ASN A 59 -0.23 11.90 -13.15
CA ASN A 59 -0.54 13.30 -13.44
C ASN A 59 -1.79 13.70 -12.63
N GLY A 60 -1.60 14.59 -11.66
CA GLY A 60 -2.66 15.19 -10.86
C GLY A 60 -2.58 16.71 -10.91
N ALA A 61 -3.62 17.38 -10.43
CA ALA A 61 -3.60 18.83 -10.27
C ALA A 61 -2.59 19.22 -9.18
N ALA A 62 -1.79 20.25 -9.44
CA ALA A 62 -0.87 20.79 -8.44
C ALA A 62 -1.69 21.32 -7.23
N ILE A 63 -1.30 20.92 -6.05
CA ILE A 63 -1.93 21.32 -4.79
C ILE A 63 -0.89 21.99 -3.91
N ASP A 64 -1.33 22.86 -2.99
CA ASP A 64 -0.46 23.55 -2.04
C ASP A 64 0.43 22.58 -1.25
N SER A 65 1.62 23.04 -0.89
CA SER A 65 2.58 22.26 -0.10
C SER A 65 2.01 21.89 1.28
N PHE A 66 2.53 20.83 1.87
CA PHE A 66 2.30 20.54 3.29
C PHE A 66 3.03 21.56 4.16
N THR A 67 2.50 21.84 5.35
CA THR A 67 3.10 22.81 6.29
C THR A 67 4.48 22.36 6.77
N ASP A 68 4.76 21.07 6.75
CA ASP A 68 6.02 20.41 7.11
C ASP A 68 6.80 19.89 5.88
N ASP A 69 6.66 20.56 4.72
CA ASP A 69 7.33 20.19 3.47
C ASP A 69 8.85 20.03 3.62
N GLY A 70 9.48 20.86 4.44
CA GLY A 70 10.92 20.80 4.71
C GLY A 70 11.37 19.52 5.44
N ASP A 71 10.47 18.80 6.09
CA ASP A 71 10.75 17.54 6.79
C ASP A 71 10.65 16.32 5.86
N ILE A 72 10.07 16.47 4.67
CA ILE A 72 9.99 15.40 3.67
C ILE A 72 11.38 15.22 3.06
N SER A 73 11.91 13.99 3.16
CA SER A 73 13.21 13.67 2.57
C SER A 73 13.17 13.79 1.05
N ASP A 74 14.26 14.25 0.44
CA ASP A 74 14.33 14.53 -1.00
C ASP A 74 13.91 13.34 -1.86
N TYR A 75 14.33 12.12 -1.49
CA TYR A 75 13.97 10.89 -2.22
C TYR A 75 12.46 10.59 -2.23
N ALA A 76 11.72 11.10 -1.26
CA ALA A 76 10.29 10.83 -1.08
C ALA A 76 9.40 11.94 -1.62
N LYS A 77 9.95 13.14 -1.82
CA LYS A 77 9.21 14.35 -2.11
C LYS A 77 8.31 14.22 -3.34
N ASP A 78 8.85 13.77 -4.45
CA ASP A 78 8.09 13.54 -5.68
C ASP A 78 6.96 12.53 -5.47
N SER A 79 7.21 11.46 -4.71
CA SER A 79 6.21 10.43 -4.45
C SER A 79 5.08 10.93 -3.55
N VAL A 80 5.41 11.69 -2.51
CA VAL A 80 4.41 12.29 -1.61
C VAL A 80 3.51 13.25 -2.39
N TYR A 81 4.10 14.14 -3.22
CA TYR A 81 3.31 15.08 -4.00
C TYR A 81 2.54 14.42 -5.14
N ALA A 82 3.08 13.38 -5.78
CA ALA A 82 2.31 12.60 -6.75
C ALA A 82 1.02 12.04 -6.12
N LEU A 83 1.11 11.41 -4.95
CA LEU A 83 -0.08 10.87 -4.27
C LEU A 83 -1.01 11.98 -3.77
N LYS A 84 -0.48 13.12 -3.29
CA LYS A 84 -1.29 14.26 -2.89
C LYS A 84 -2.07 14.84 -4.07
N ASN A 85 -1.40 15.08 -5.19
CA ASN A 85 -2.01 15.62 -6.40
C ASN A 85 -3.08 14.70 -7.01
N LEU A 86 -2.96 13.40 -6.78
CA LEU A 86 -3.97 12.41 -7.14
C LEU A 86 -5.12 12.28 -6.12
N GLY A 87 -5.05 13.00 -4.99
CA GLY A 87 -6.03 12.89 -3.90
C GLY A 87 -5.97 11.56 -3.14
N LEU A 88 -4.86 10.82 -3.25
CA LEU A 88 -4.67 9.53 -2.58
C LEU A 88 -4.21 9.69 -1.12
N ILE A 89 -3.56 10.81 -0.81
CA ILE A 89 -3.19 11.22 0.55
C ILE A 89 -3.61 12.68 0.80
N ASN A 90 -4.07 12.96 2.01
CA ASN A 90 -4.56 14.30 2.40
C ASN A 90 -3.78 14.91 3.57
N GLY A 91 -2.76 14.24 4.10
CA GLY A 91 -2.07 14.69 5.31
C GLY A 91 -2.88 14.53 6.59
N MET A 92 -2.50 15.27 7.60
CA MET A 92 -3.17 15.36 8.89
C MET A 92 -4.07 16.61 8.89
N GLY A 93 -5.11 16.64 9.68
CA GLY A 93 -6.09 17.73 9.67
C GLY A 93 -5.56 19.14 9.92
N ASP A 94 -4.29 19.28 10.31
CA ASP A 94 -3.58 20.54 10.55
C ASP A 94 -2.75 21.03 9.33
N GLY A 95 -2.86 20.35 8.20
CA GLY A 95 -2.12 20.66 6.98
C GLY A 95 -0.73 20.02 6.90
N SER A 96 -0.28 19.29 7.94
CA SER A 96 0.99 18.56 7.91
C SER A 96 0.86 17.20 7.24
N PHE A 97 1.97 16.65 6.78
CA PHE A 97 2.08 15.28 6.26
C PHE A 97 2.62 14.30 7.30
N MET A 98 3.49 14.76 8.19
CA MET A 98 4.24 13.96 9.16
C MET A 98 5.07 12.84 8.50
N PRO A 99 6.06 13.20 7.63
CA PRO A 99 6.74 12.23 6.75
C PRO A 99 7.45 11.11 7.50
N ARG A 100 8.06 11.44 8.64
CA ARG A 100 8.86 10.51 9.46
C ARG A 100 8.05 9.75 10.51
N ALA A 101 6.76 10.08 10.67
CA ALA A 101 5.88 9.32 11.54
C ALA A 101 5.66 7.91 10.96
N ASN A 102 5.58 6.92 11.84
CA ASN A 102 5.27 5.56 11.43
C ASN A 102 3.82 5.45 10.93
N ALA A 103 3.63 4.75 9.82
CA ALA A 103 2.30 4.51 9.29
C ALA A 103 1.53 3.56 10.21
N THR A 104 0.29 3.94 10.56
CA THR A 104 -0.62 3.07 11.30
C THR A 104 -1.36 2.12 10.36
N ARG A 105 -1.93 1.04 10.90
CA ARG A 105 -2.74 0.08 10.15
C ARG A 105 -3.97 0.76 9.51
N ALA A 106 -4.62 1.66 10.23
CA ALA A 106 -5.75 2.42 9.70
C ALA A 106 -5.34 3.31 8.52
N GLN A 107 -4.22 4.04 8.64
CA GLN A 107 -3.69 4.86 7.54
C GLN A 107 -3.29 4.01 6.34
N THR A 108 -2.67 2.85 6.57
CA THR A 108 -2.30 1.92 5.50
C THR A 108 -3.54 1.36 4.79
N ALA A 109 -4.57 0.96 5.53
CA ALA A 109 -5.83 0.50 4.96
C ALA A 109 -6.52 1.59 4.13
N GLN A 110 -6.57 2.81 4.66
CA GLN A 110 -7.16 3.96 3.97
C GLN A 110 -6.45 4.25 2.65
N ILE A 111 -5.12 4.31 2.62
CA ILE A 111 -4.40 4.61 1.39
C ILE A 111 -4.52 3.49 0.36
N LEU A 112 -4.44 2.22 0.76
CA LEU A 112 -4.65 1.08 -0.14
C LEU A 112 -6.06 1.09 -0.73
N TYR A 113 -7.08 1.44 0.05
CA TYR A 113 -8.43 1.63 -0.45
C TYR A 113 -8.51 2.77 -1.49
N SER A 114 -7.92 3.94 -1.20
CA SER A 114 -7.88 5.06 -2.14
C SER A 114 -7.16 4.68 -3.45
N VAL A 115 -6.04 3.96 -3.36
CA VAL A 115 -5.31 3.41 -4.52
C VAL A 115 -6.20 2.45 -5.32
N SER A 116 -6.98 1.58 -4.66
CA SER A 116 -7.89 0.65 -5.34
C SER A 116 -8.98 1.38 -6.14
N LEU A 117 -9.55 2.42 -5.56
CA LEU A 117 -10.54 3.27 -6.25
C LEU A 117 -9.93 4.01 -7.44
N PHE A 118 -8.73 4.56 -7.27
CA PHE A 118 -8.00 5.23 -8.34
C PHE A 118 -7.71 4.30 -9.51
N MET A 119 -7.21 3.11 -9.25
CA MET A 119 -6.95 2.10 -10.27
C MET A 119 -8.23 1.69 -10.99
N LYS A 120 -9.35 1.55 -10.27
CA LYS A 120 -10.65 1.22 -10.84
C LYS A 120 -11.17 2.32 -11.76
N SER A 121 -11.04 3.59 -11.39
CA SER A 121 -11.51 4.72 -12.20
C SER A 121 -10.81 4.79 -13.57
N ARG A 122 -9.68 4.12 -13.72
CA ARG A 122 -8.90 4.04 -14.97
C ARG A 122 -9.09 2.73 -15.73
N ASN A 123 -10.20 2.02 -15.52
CA ASN A 123 -10.49 0.70 -16.14
C ASN A 123 -9.48 -0.40 -15.82
N ILE A 124 -8.69 -0.23 -14.76
CA ILE A 124 -7.89 -1.30 -14.19
C ILE A 124 -8.86 -2.12 -13.35
N SER A 125 -9.29 -3.26 -13.89
CA SER A 125 -10.47 -4.02 -13.49
C SER A 125 -10.51 -4.39 -12.00
N TYR A 126 -11.34 -3.69 -11.24
CA TYR A 126 -11.92 -4.15 -9.98
C TYR A 126 -13.44 -4.12 -10.09
N THR A 127 -14.10 -5.14 -9.57
CA THR A 127 -15.52 -5.44 -9.75
C THR A 127 -16.53 -4.30 -9.52
N ASN A 128 -17.74 -4.48 -10.05
CA ASN A 128 -18.91 -3.60 -10.10
C ASN A 128 -19.57 -3.23 -8.75
N LEU A 129 -18.85 -3.00 -7.68
CA LEU A 129 -19.40 -2.69 -6.35
C LEU A 129 -19.57 -1.17 -6.14
N THR A 130 -20.68 -0.76 -5.53
CA THR A 130 -21.06 0.64 -5.30
C THR A 130 -21.01 1.03 -3.82
N GLY A 131 -20.52 2.26 -3.51
CA GLY A 131 -20.69 2.90 -2.21
C GLY A 131 -19.98 2.26 -1.00
N SER A 132 -20.63 2.33 0.18
CA SER A 132 -20.14 1.81 1.46
C SER A 132 -19.93 0.29 1.46
N ASP A 133 -20.65 -0.44 0.62
CA ASP A 133 -20.51 -1.88 0.49
C ASP A 133 -19.14 -2.29 -0.06
N ARG A 134 -18.50 -1.40 -0.84
CA ARG A 134 -17.14 -1.61 -1.34
C ARG A 134 -16.09 -1.53 -0.25
N TYR A 135 -16.23 -0.58 0.67
CA TYR A 135 -15.31 -0.46 1.80
C TYR A 135 -15.38 -1.72 2.66
N MET A 136 -16.59 -2.16 2.99
CA MET A 136 -16.81 -3.36 3.81
C MET A 136 -16.35 -4.62 3.08
N LEU A 137 -16.56 -4.71 1.77
CA LEU A 137 -16.14 -5.88 1.00
C LEU A 137 -14.63 -5.90 0.71
N LEU A 138 -14.01 -4.75 0.42
CA LEU A 138 -12.55 -4.64 0.28
C LEU A 138 -11.85 -4.85 1.61
N ALA A 139 -12.35 -4.23 2.67
CA ALA A 139 -11.88 -4.50 4.02
C ALA A 139 -12.08 -5.99 4.36
N GLY A 140 -13.24 -6.56 4.07
CA GLY A 140 -13.53 -7.97 4.24
C GLY A 140 -12.63 -8.88 3.39
N LYS A 141 -12.39 -8.55 2.13
CA LYS A 141 -11.45 -9.30 1.26
C LYS A 141 -10.00 -9.19 1.74
N PHE A 142 -9.56 -7.99 2.13
CA PHE A 142 -8.22 -7.82 2.70
C PHE A 142 -8.05 -8.56 4.03
N MET A 143 -9.14 -8.70 4.78
CA MET A 143 -9.20 -9.49 6.01
C MET A 143 -9.20 -10.99 5.74
N ALA A 144 -10.05 -11.46 4.82
CA ALA A 144 -10.13 -12.87 4.42
C ALA A 144 -8.82 -13.38 3.82
N LEU A 145 -8.05 -12.51 3.15
CA LEU A 145 -6.72 -12.80 2.64
C LEU A 145 -5.61 -12.58 3.67
N ASP A 146 -5.97 -12.32 4.95
CA ASP A 146 -5.02 -12.01 6.02
C ASP A 146 -4.03 -10.88 5.67
N ILE A 147 -4.46 -9.98 4.77
CA ILE A 147 -3.66 -8.83 4.32
C ILE A 147 -3.64 -7.75 5.40
N ILE A 148 -4.77 -7.54 6.07
CA ILE A 148 -4.91 -6.65 7.22
C ILE A 148 -5.53 -7.45 8.36
N PRO A 149 -4.76 -7.92 9.35
CA PRO A 149 -5.31 -8.65 10.48
C PRO A 149 -6.21 -7.75 11.34
N PHE A 150 -7.33 -8.28 11.80
CA PHE A 150 -8.38 -7.62 12.60
C PHE A 150 -8.30 -7.95 14.09
N PRO A 151 -9.06 -7.26 14.92
CA PRO A 151 -9.74 -5.95 14.88
C PRO A 151 -9.30 -4.93 15.96
N ASN A 152 -8.37 -5.20 16.88
CA ASN A 152 -8.20 -4.38 18.09
C ASN A 152 -7.02 -3.41 18.07
N GLU A 153 -6.35 -3.22 16.92
CA GLU A 153 -5.13 -2.43 16.82
C GLU A 153 -5.14 -1.50 15.58
N GLU A 154 -6.23 -0.78 15.35
CA GLU A 154 -6.31 0.18 14.23
C GLU A 154 -5.16 1.21 14.25
N ASN A 155 -4.69 1.55 15.45
CA ASN A 155 -3.53 2.42 15.68
C ASN A 155 -2.19 1.65 15.74
N GLY A 156 -2.21 0.33 15.55
CA GLY A 156 -0.98 -0.46 15.46
C GLY A 156 -0.10 0.01 14.31
N ILE A 157 1.20 0.07 14.56
CA ILE A 157 2.18 0.52 13.57
C ILE A 157 2.53 -0.63 12.64
N VAL A 158 2.62 -0.34 11.34
CA VAL A 158 2.93 -1.32 10.30
C VAL A 158 4.44 -1.42 10.12
N THR A 159 4.94 -2.66 10.04
CA THR A 159 6.33 -2.93 9.65
C THR A 159 6.47 -3.00 8.13
N LYS A 160 7.70 -2.87 7.62
CA LYS A 160 8.01 -2.99 6.18
C LYS A 160 7.59 -4.35 5.62
N GLY A 161 7.84 -5.43 6.38
CA GLY A 161 7.41 -6.78 5.98
C GLY A 161 5.89 -6.92 5.90
N GLN A 162 5.14 -6.34 6.85
CA GLN A 162 3.68 -6.31 6.79
C GLN A 162 3.18 -5.49 5.60
N PHE A 163 3.80 -4.35 5.31
CA PHE A 163 3.41 -3.53 4.17
C PHE A 163 3.69 -4.24 2.84
N ALA A 164 4.82 -4.93 2.71
CA ALA A 164 5.12 -5.75 1.53
C ALA A 164 4.05 -6.84 1.32
N LYS A 165 3.61 -7.52 2.40
CA LYS A 165 2.48 -8.47 2.36
C LYS A 165 1.19 -7.79 1.88
N TYR A 166 0.86 -6.60 2.39
CA TYR A 166 -0.34 -5.88 1.99
C TYR A 166 -0.33 -5.50 0.51
N LEU A 167 0.79 -5.00 -0.01
CA LEU A 167 0.95 -4.72 -1.43
C LEU A 167 0.85 -5.98 -2.29
N ALA A 168 1.52 -7.06 -1.90
CA ALA A 168 1.48 -8.33 -2.65
C ALA A 168 0.07 -8.92 -2.65
N GLY A 169 -0.67 -8.84 -1.54
CA GLY A 169 -2.07 -9.24 -1.48
C GLY A 169 -2.96 -8.41 -2.39
N PHE A 170 -2.65 -7.11 -2.53
CA PHE A 170 -3.33 -6.22 -3.46
C PHE A 170 -3.10 -6.65 -4.92
N VAL A 171 -1.86 -7.00 -5.29
CA VAL A 171 -1.50 -7.54 -6.61
C VAL A 171 -2.20 -8.88 -6.86
N ASN A 172 -2.19 -9.79 -5.89
CA ASN A 172 -2.81 -11.11 -6.00
C ASN A 172 -4.34 -11.01 -6.12
N ALA A 173 -4.99 -10.14 -5.35
CA ALA A 173 -6.43 -9.90 -5.47
C ALA A 173 -6.81 -9.46 -6.90
N LYS A 174 -5.99 -8.64 -7.55
CA LYS A 174 -6.15 -8.23 -8.95
C LYS A 174 -6.03 -9.42 -9.92
N ASN A 175 -5.09 -10.34 -9.66
CA ASN A 175 -4.90 -11.52 -10.51
C ASN A 175 -6.00 -12.56 -10.31
N TYR A 176 -6.53 -12.71 -9.10
CA TYR A 176 -7.66 -13.60 -8.82
C TYR A 176 -8.96 -13.16 -9.49
N GLU A 177 -9.20 -11.88 -9.66
CA GLU A 177 -10.38 -11.38 -10.37
C GLU A 177 -10.32 -11.62 -11.90
N LYS A 178 -9.12 -11.87 -12.43
CA LYS A 178 -8.92 -12.24 -13.86
C LYS A 178 -9.13 -13.74 -14.14
N SER A 179 -9.05 -14.58 -13.12
CA SER A 179 -9.39 -15.99 -13.25
C SER A 179 -10.89 -16.17 -13.00
N ASP A 180 -11.63 -16.71 -13.95
CA ASP A 180 -13.06 -17.06 -13.83
C ASP A 180 -13.34 -18.14 -12.75
N ASP A 181 -12.40 -18.42 -11.88
CA ASP A 181 -12.51 -19.43 -10.83
C ASP A 181 -13.29 -18.89 -9.63
N LYS A 182 -14.62 -19.01 -9.73
CA LYS A 182 -15.60 -18.62 -8.70
C LYS A 182 -15.54 -19.48 -7.42
N THR A 183 -14.65 -20.45 -7.33
CA THR A 183 -14.68 -21.49 -6.29
C THR A 183 -14.00 -21.08 -4.98
N ILE A 184 -13.24 -19.98 -4.94
CA ILE A 184 -12.47 -19.60 -3.75
C ILE A 184 -13.30 -18.89 -2.66
N PHE A 185 -14.53 -18.47 -2.98
CA PHE A 185 -15.37 -17.69 -2.06
C PHE A 185 -16.68 -18.37 -1.64
N SER A 186 -16.88 -19.67 -1.96
CA SER A 186 -18.10 -20.40 -1.59
C SER A 186 -18.17 -20.78 -0.10
N ASP A 187 -17.06 -20.68 0.64
CA ASP A 187 -16.95 -21.21 1.99
C ASP A 187 -16.94 -20.14 3.10
N VAL A 188 -17.25 -18.89 2.77
CA VAL A 188 -17.40 -17.81 3.76
C VAL A 188 -18.85 -17.34 3.75
N VAL A 189 -19.69 -18.08 4.46
CA VAL A 189 -21.01 -17.66 4.93
C VAL A 189 -20.97 -17.53 6.44
#